data_eb95046b89499269541d61acc5c6b031
#
_entry.id   eb95046b89499269541d61acc5c6b031
#
_cell.length_a   1.000
_cell.length_b   1.000
_cell.length_c   1.000
_cell.angle_alpha   90.00
_cell.angle_beta   90.00
_cell.angle_gamma   90.00
#
_symmetry.space_group_name_H-M   'P 1'
#
loop_
_entity.id
_entity.type
_entity.pdbx_description
1 polymer ?
#
loop_
_entity_poly.entity_id
_entity_poly.type
_entity_poly.pdbx_seq_one_letter_code
_entity_poly.pdbx_strand_id
1 'polypeptide(L)' 'MNEKCTKMNKWRDEAGNVYTVEQSARNKRFMVIRTNPGGNRKAARAVPSVGSAAHVQKALDEYAKMCGWTEVTL' A
#
# COMPACT_ATOMS: atom_id res chain seq x y z
N MET A 1 16.78 5.30 16.41
CA MET A 1 16.39 5.43 16.00
C MET A 1 15.70 5.61 15.42
N ASN A 2 15.44 5.37 15.12
CA ASN A 2 14.96 5.50 14.49
C ASN A 2 14.14 5.57 13.92
N GLU A 3 13.77 5.39 13.65
CA GLU A 3 13.24 5.41 13.09
C GLU A 3 12.42 5.71 12.65
N LYS A 4 12.16 6.01 12.83
CA LYS A 4 11.38 6.37 12.29
C LYS A 4 10.89 6.28 11.25
N CYS A 5 11.12 6.21 11.28
CA CYS A 5 10.93 5.87 9.91
C CYS A 5 9.53 5.52 9.58
N THR A 6 9.19 5.76 8.34
CA THR A 6 7.88 5.37 7.85
C THR A 6 7.80 3.85 7.80
N LYS A 7 6.94 3.28 8.60
CA LYS A 7 6.64 1.87 8.48
C LYS A 7 5.81 1.64 7.23
N MET A 8 6.30 0.77 6.37
CA MET A 8 5.58 0.43 5.15
C MET A 8 4.68 -0.76 5.43
N ASN A 9 3.53 -0.49 6.01
CA ASN A 9 2.57 -1.53 6.37
C ASN A 9 1.96 -2.14 5.11
N LYS A 10 1.76 -3.45 5.15
CA LYS A 10 1.06 -4.17 4.11
C LYS A 10 -0.33 -4.53 4.63
N TRP A 11 -1.30 -4.54 3.74
CA TRP A 11 -2.68 -4.84 4.10
C TRP A 11 -3.21 -5.96 3.21
N ARG A 12 -4.10 -6.78 3.76
CA ARG A 12 -4.71 -7.87 3.02
C ARG A 12 -6.22 -7.76 3.13
N ASP A 13 -6.90 -7.87 1.99
CA ASP A 13 -8.36 -7.86 1.96
C ASP A 13 -8.92 -9.29 2.12
N GLU A 14 -10.25 -9.41 2.08
CA GLU A 14 -10.92 -10.69 2.27
C GLU A 14 -10.62 -11.68 1.14
N ALA A 15 -10.35 -11.17 -0.05
CA ALA A 15 -10.05 -12.01 -1.20
C ALA A 15 -8.61 -12.50 -1.21
N GLY A 16 -7.79 -12.03 -0.26
CA GLY A 16 -6.39 -12.43 -0.18
C GLY A 16 -5.45 -11.55 -0.98
N ASN A 17 -5.94 -10.45 -1.53
CA ASN A 17 -5.07 -9.48 -2.21
C ASN A 17 -4.25 -8.73 -1.18
N VAL A 18 -2.98 -8.49 -1.49
CA VAL A 18 -2.08 -7.74 -0.61
C VAL A 18 -1.81 -6.38 -1.22
N TYR A 19 -1.91 -5.34 -0.40
CA TYR A 19 -1.71 -3.96 -0.83
C TYR A 19 -0.45 -3.40 -0.20
N THR A 20 0.43 -2.85 -1.06
CA THR A 20 1.71 -2.28 -0.62
C THR A 20 1.95 -0.96 -1.32
N VAL A 21 2.75 -0.11 -0.69
CA VAL A 21 3.18 1.15 -1.31
C VAL A 21 4.49 0.91 -2.04
N GLU A 22 4.55 1.28 -3.30
CA GLU A 22 5.76 1.13 -4.11
C GLU A 22 5.99 2.38 -4.94
N GLN A 23 7.23 2.64 -5.26
CA GLN A 23 7.60 3.76 -6.11
C GLN A 23 7.61 3.34 -7.58
N SER A 24 6.96 4.14 -8.41
CA SER A 24 6.97 3.92 -9.85
C SER A 24 8.33 4.32 -10.42
N ALA A 25 8.95 3.43 -11.20
CA ALA A 25 10.20 3.75 -11.86
C ALA A 25 10.02 4.79 -12.96
N ARG A 26 8.79 4.90 -13.50
CA ARG A 26 8.51 5.76 -14.64
C ARG A 26 8.45 7.23 -14.25
N ASN A 27 7.73 7.56 -13.18
CA ASN A 27 7.54 8.95 -12.79
C ASN A 27 7.97 9.23 -11.36
N LYS A 28 8.54 8.24 -10.69
CA LYS A 28 9.04 8.32 -9.31
C LYS A 28 7.98 8.71 -8.28
N ARG A 29 6.71 8.55 -8.63
CA ARG A 29 5.63 8.75 -7.68
C ARG A 29 5.38 7.45 -6.93
N PHE A 30 4.82 7.58 -5.75
CA PHE A 30 4.47 6.41 -4.94
C PHE A 30 3.01 6.05 -5.17
N MET A 31 2.73 4.76 -5.19
CA MET A 31 1.39 4.27 -5.46
C MET A 31 1.16 2.99 -4.68
N VAL A 32 -0.12 2.61 -4.55
CA VAL A 32 -0.47 1.34 -3.93
C VAL A 32 -0.56 0.28 -5.02
N ILE A 33 0.12 -0.82 -4.78
CA ILE A 33 0.10 -1.97 -5.69
C ILE A 33 -0.68 -3.10 -5.01
N ARG A 34 -1.64 -3.66 -5.73
CA ARG A 34 -2.41 -4.82 -5.29
C ARG A 34 -1.82 -6.06 -5.94
N THR A 35 -1.43 -7.01 -5.11
CA THR A 35 -0.94 -8.31 -5.57
C THR A 35 -1.98 -9.36 -5.22
N ASN A 36 -2.54 -10.05 -6.21
CA ASN A 36 -3.54 -11.06 -5.93
C ASN A 36 -2.86 -12.38 -5.51
N PRO A 37 -3.63 -13.36 -5.00
CA PRO A 37 -3.03 -14.63 -4.54
C PRO A 37 -2.29 -15.38 -5.63
N GLY A 38 -2.62 -15.12 -6.89
CA GLY A 38 -1.91 -15.73 -8.02
C GLY A 38 -0.62 -15.04 -8.39
N GLY A 39 -0.27 -13.94 -7.71
CA GLY A 39 0.97 -13.22 -7.97
C GLY A 39 0.85 -12.10 -8.98
N ASN A 40 -0.31 -11.84 -9.52
CA ASN A 40 -0.51 -10.73 -10.47
C ASN A 40 -0.57 -9.42 -9.73
N ARG A 41 0.10 -8.40 -10.27
CA ARG A 41 0.25 -7.09 -9.63
C ARG A 41 -0.41 -6.02 -10.49
N LYS A 42 -1.19 -5.15 -9.82
CA LYS A 42 -1.85 -4.03 -10.50
C LYS A 42 -1.88 -2.83 -9.58
N ALA A 43 -1.86 -1.64 -10.16
CA ALA A 43 -2.00 -0.41 -9.38
C ALA A 43 -3.41 -0.34 -8.83
N ALA A 44 -3.52 -0.08 -7.53
CA ALA A 44 -4.80 0.11 -6.86
C ALA A 44 -5.16 1.59 -6.92
N ARG A 45 -6.17 1.94 -7.69
CA ARG A 45 -6.52 3.34 -7.94
C ARG A 45 -7.35 3.97 -6.86
N ALA A 46 -7.77 3.20 -5.86
CA ALA A 46 -8.55 3.73 -4.75
C ALA A 46 -7.74 4.74 -3.94
N VAL A 47 -6.42 4.61 -3.94
CA VAL A 47 -5.53 5.54 -3.25
C VAL A 47 -4.74 6.31 -4.30
N PRO A 48 -4.81 7.65 -4.30
CA PRO A 48 -4.10 8.44 -5.31
C PRO A 48 -2.59 8.27 -5.24
N SER A 49 -1.96 8.32 -6.40
CA SER A 49 -0.51 8.32 -6.52
C SER A 49 0.02 9.72 -6.25
N VAL A 50 0.96 9.86 -5.34
CA VAL A 50 1.60 11.15 -5.04
C VAL A 50 3.09 10.96 -4.86
N GLY A 51 3.81 12.07 -4.73
CA GLY A 51 5.26 12.04 -4.65
C GLY A 51 5.82 11.74 -3.27
N SER A 52 4.99 11.39 -2.29
CA SER A 52 5.44 11.13 -0.92
C SER A 52 4.97 9.75 -0.48
N ALA A 53 5.92 8.88 -0.14
CA ALA A 53 5.59 7.55 0.37
C ALA A 53 4.77 7.63 1.65
N ALA A 54 5.11 8.58 2.53
CA ALA A 54 4.39 8.72 3.81
C ALA A 54 2.92 9.06 3.58
N HIS A 55 2.64 9.93 2.61
CA HIS A 55 1.26 10.30 2.32
C HIS A 55 0.48 9.14 1.73
N VAL A 56 1.09 8.38 0.83
CA VAL A 56 0.41 7.22 0.23
C VAL A 56 0.18 6.16 1.28
N GLN A 57 1.17 5.92 2.14
CA GLN A 57 1.03 4.92 3.20
C GLN A 57 -0.08 5.30 4.17
N LYS A 58 -0.15 6.57 4.55
CA LYS A 58 -1.21 7.03 5.45
C LYS A 58 -2.58 6.85 4.80
N ALA A 59 -2.70 7.21 3.53
CA ALA A 59 -3.96 7.06 2.81
C ALA A 59 -4.36 5.59 2.70
N LEU A 60 -3.39 4.71 2.44
CA LEU A 60 -3.65 3.28 2.39
C LEU A 60 -4.11 2.76 3.75
N ASP A 61 -3.43 3.17 4.83
CA ASP A 61 -3.80 2.73 6.17
C ASP A 61 -5.24 3.12 6.50
N GLU A 62 -5.61 4.35 6.19
CA GLU A 62 -6.97 4.83 6.47
C GLU A 62 -8.00 4.10 5.63
N TYR A 63 -7.71 3.88 4.36
CA TYR A 63 -8.61 3.17 3.47
C TYR A 63 -8.78 1.72 3.93
N ALA A 64 -7.69 1.07 4.31
CA ALA A 64 -7.72 -0.31 4.77
C ALA A 64 -8.58 -0.45 6.04
N LYS A 65 -8.45 0.50 6.96
CA LYS A 65 -9.25 0.48 8.19
C LYS A 65 -10.72 0.66 7.89
N MET A 66 -11.04 1.53 6.94
CA MET A 66 -12.42 1.73 6.52
C MET A 66 -13.02 0.46 5.92
N CYS A 67 -12.22 -0.27 5.18
CA CYS A 67 -12.67 -1.49 4.51
C CYS A 67 -12.59 -2.73 5.39
N GLY A 68 -12.00 -2.62 6.59
CA GLY A 68 -11.85 -3.76 7.48
C GLY A 68 -10.78 -4.74 7.06
N TRP A 69 -9.77 -4.27 6.32
CA TRP A 69 -8.68 -5.15 5.90
C TRP A 69 -7.77 -5.49 7.07
N THR A 70 -7.01 -6.55 6.91
CA THR A 70 -6.10 -7.05 7.94
C THR A 70 -4.68 -6.59 7.65
N GLU A 71 -4.03 -6.03 8.66
CA GLU A 71 -2.62 -5.66 8.52
C GLU A 71 -1.76 -6.91 8.47
N VAL A 72 -0.84 -6.96 7.49
CA VAL A 72 0.08 -8.06 7.36
C VAL A 72 1.37 -7.69 8.07
N THR A 73 1.70 -8.42 9.13
CA THR A 73 2.95 -8.23 9.85
C THR A 73 3.92 -9.35 9.49
N LEU A 74 5.17 -8.97 9.33
CA LEU A 74 6.23 -9.93 9.03
C LEU A 74 7.00 -10.30 10.29
#